data_d23de963acdc56c354773a839ae07aa8
#
_entry.id   d23de963acdc56c354773a839ae07aa8
#
_cell.length_a   1.000
_cell.length_b   1.000
_cell.length_c   1.000
_cell.angle_alpha   90.00
_cell.angle_beta   90.00
_cell.angle_gamma   90.00
#
_symmetry.space_group_name_H-M   'P 1'
#
loop_
_entity.id
_entity.type
_entity.pdbx_description
1 polymer ?
#
loop_
_entity_poly.entity_id
_entity_poly.type
_entity_poly.pdbx_seq_one_letter_code
_entity_poly.pdbx_strand_id
1 'polypeptide(L)'
;PGVDASWVGREVVVAPGVSCGACEACLSGWDNLCPRYAILGEQTGGGYCERLAVPAANLLPRPAGLDFVAAAALPLTFLTAWQMLVVRAQVKPGQTVLIHAVGSGVGVAGLQIARLHGARVIALASSEAKLARARARRAEATILSHDPAAWEK
;
A
#
# COMPACT_ATOMS: atom_id res chain seq x y z
N PRO A 1 21.23 20.44 7.60
CA PRO A 1 21.13 20.80 9.02
C PRO A 1 19.89 20.13 9.62
N GLY A 2 19.98 19.57 10.86
CA GLY A 2 18.84 18.97 11.57
C GLY A 2 18.47 17.54 11.21
N VAL A 3 19.18 16.88 10.31
CA VAL A 3 19.00 15.45 10.01
C VAL A 3 20.05 14.64 10.73
N ASP A 4 19.65 13.55 11.37
CA ASP A 4 20.54 12.62 12.05
C ASP A 4 21.55 12.04 11.06
N ALA A 5 22.85 12.16 11.39
CA ALA A 5 23.94 11.64 10.59
C ALA A 5 23.89 10.11 10.38
N SER A 6 23.14 9.40 11.21
CA SER A 6 22.94 7.95 11.07
C SER A 6 22.26 7.54 9.76
N TRP A 7 21.62 8.47 9.05
CA TRP A 7 21.03 8.21 7.74
C TRP A 7 22.04 8.17 6.59
N VAL A 8 23.24 8.71 6.80
CA VAL A 8 24.26 8.76 5.75
C VAL A 8 24.71 7.34 5.38
N GLY A 9 24.67 7.04 4.08
CA GLY A 9 25.04 5.72 3.54
C GLY A 9 24.00 4.61 3.75
N ARG A 10 22.85 4.89 4.34
CA ARG A 10 21.78 3.89 4.47
C ARG A 10 20.98 3.71 3.19
N GLU A 11 20.63 2.48 2.91
CA GLU A 11 19.63 2.15 1.89
C GLU A 11 18.24 2.39 2.45
N VAL A 12 17.47 3.19 1.73
CA VAL A 12 16.14 3.65 2.18
C VAL A 12 15.06 3.44 1.13
N VAL A 13 13.84 3.37 1.58
CA VAL A 13 12.63 3.61 0.77
C VAL A 13 11.99 4.90 1.24
N VAL A 14 11.36 5.60 0.31
CA VAL A 14 10.70 6.88 0.60
C VAL A 14 9.19 6.67 0.70
N ALA A 15 8.61 7.02 1.85
CA ALA A 15 7.16 7.13 1.97
C ALA A 15 6.69 8.40 1.24
N PRO A 16 5.82 8.30 0.23
CA PRO A 16 5.54 9.45 -0.64
C PRO A 16 4.59 10.48 -0.03
N GLY A 17 3.88 10.15 1.04
CA GLY A 17 2.98 11.08 1.71
C GLY A 17 3.71 12.11 2.56
N VAL A 18 3.48 13.39 2.29
CA VAL A 18 4.08 14.50 3.03
C VAL A 18 2.97 15.25 3.76
N SER A 19 3.08 15.35 5.06
CA SER A 19 2.17 16.09 5.94
C SER A 19 2.89 17.26 6.60
N CYS A 20 2.14 18.18 7.22
CA CYS A 20 2.74 19.36 7.81
C CYS A 20 3.42 19.12 9.17
N GLY A 21 3.15 18.01 9.82
CA GLY A 21 3.69 17.64 11.12
C GLY A 21 3.20 18.48 12.32
N ALA A 22 2.36 19.52 12.14
CA ALA A 22 2.05 20.49 13.17
C ALA A 22 0.55 20.75 13.38
N CYS A 23 -0.33 20.29 12.48
CA CYS A 23 -1.78 20.45 12.67
C CYS A 23 -2.33 19.36 13.61
N GLU A 24 -3.56 19.56 14.08
CA GLU A 24 -4.24 18.63 14.98
C GLU A 24 -4.23 17.19 14.45
N ALA A 25 -4.54 16.99 13.15
CA ALA A 25 -4.51 15.68 12.52
C ALA A 25 -3.11 15.03 12.58
N CYS A 26 -2.05 15.79 12.30
CA CYS A 26 -0.68 15.27 12.39
C CYS A 26 -0.28 14.92 13.83
N LEU A 27 -0.61 15.80 14.78
CA LEU A 27 -0.26 15.60 16.19
C LEU A 27 -1.03 14.44 16.84
N SER A 28 -2.22 14.12 16.32
CA SER A 28 -3.03 12.98 16.77
C SER A 28 -2.74 11.67 16.00
N GLY A 29 -1.74 11.65 15.11
CA GLY A 29 -1.36 10.45 14.35
C GLY A 29 -2.22 10.17 13.11
N TRP A 30 -3.06 11.11 12.72
CA TRP A 30 -3.89 11.05 11.51
C TRP A 30 -3.32 11.98 10.41
N ASP A 31 -2.02 11.89 10.18
CA ASP A 31 -1.29 12.73 9.23
C ASP A 31 -1.82 12.63 7.79
N ASN A 32 -2.41 11.50 7.41
CA ASN A 32 -3.13 11.31 6.16
C ASN A 32 -4.39 12.20 6.02
N LEU A 33 -4.88 12.78 7.11
CA LEU A 33 -5.99 13.74 7.14
C LEU A 33 -5.50 15.20 7.26
N CYS A 34 -4.20 15.43 7.13
CA CYS A 34 -3.62 16.76 7.15
C CYS A 34 -4.21 17.64 6.03
N PRO A 35 -4.71 18.85 6.32
CA PRO A 35 -5.22 19.75 5.27
C PRO A 35 -4.15 20.15 4.23
N ARG A 36 -2.87 20.01 4.57
CA ARG A 36 -1.72 20.24 3.69
C ARG A 36 -1.05 18.94 3.22
N TYR A 37 -1.78 17.84 3.25
CA TYR A 37 -1.24 16.57 2.77
C TYR A 37 -0.94 16.64 1.27
N ALA A 38 0.23 16.16 0.90
CA ALA A 38 0.69 16.11 -0.48
C ALA A 38 1.37 14.77 -0.75
N ILE A 39 1.43 14.37 -2.00
CA ILE A 39 2.15 13.17 -2.45
C ILE A 39 3.31 13.60 -3.33
N LEU A 40 4.49 13.10 -3.01
CA LEU A 40 5.69 13.28 -3.84
C LEU A 40 5.42 12.71 -5.25
N GLY A 41 5.62 13.54 -6.26
CA GLY A 41 5.36 13.18 -7.65
C GLY A 41 3.96 13.48 -8.15
N GLU A 42 3.06 13.99 -7.30
CA GLU A 42 1.72 14.43 -7.67
C GLU A 42 1.55 15.94 -7.42
N GLN A 43 1.55 16.37 -6.16
CA GLN A 43 1.45 17.79 -5.80
C GLN A 43 2.81 18.47 -5.64
N THR A 44 3.88 17.70 -5.52
CA THR A 44 5.25 18.18 -5.39
C THR A 44 6.16 17.47 -6.37
N GLY A 45 7.42 17.91 -6.47
CA GLY A 45 8.43 17.21 -7.28
C GLY A 45 8.56 15.74 -6.88
N GLY A 46 8.74 14.86 -7.85
CA GLY A 46 8.78 13.40 -7.68
C GLY A 46 10.16 12.78 -7.83
N GLY A 47 10.19 11.45 -7.86
CA GLY A 47 11.41 10.64 -7.86
C GLY A 47 12.00 10.33 -9.24
N TYR A 48 11.54 10.96 -10.34
CA TYR A 48 12.15 10.76 -11.66
C TYR A 48 13.40 11.62 -11.81
N CYS A 49 14.35 11.38 -10.92
CA CYS A 49 15.60 12.13 -10.82
C CYS A 49 16.69 11.27 -10.16
N GLU A 50 17.94 11.64 -10.38
CA GLU A 50 19.09 10.96 -9.75
C GLU A 50 19.23 11.29 -8.25
N ARG A 51 18.70 12.44 -7.83
CA ARG A 51 18.77 12.93 -6.44
C ARG A 51 17.47 13.59 -6.07
N LEU A 52 16.95 13.22 -4.91
CA LEU A 52 15.68 13.72 -4.39
C LEU A 52 15.89 14.28 -2.98
N ALA A 53 15.44 15.51 -2.75
CA ALA A 53 15.34 16.07 -1.40
C ALA A 53 13.95 15.77 -0.82
N VAL A 54 13.93 15.11 0.34
CA VAL A 54 12.69 14.75 1.04
C VAL A 54 12.83 15.02 2.54
N PRO A 55 11.72 15.24 3.27
CA PRO A 55 11.78 15.29 4.73
C PRO A 55 12.35 13.99 5.30
N ALA A 56 13.19 14.07 6.31
CA ALA A 56 13.77 12.88 6.96
C ALA A 56 12.69 11.94 7.54
N ALA A 57 11.55 12.48 7.96
CA ALA A 57 10.40 11.70 8.42
C ALA A 57 9.82 10.76 7.36
N ASN A 58 10.07 11.02 6.08
CA ASN A 58 9.64 10.17 4.97
C ASN A 58 10.62 9.05 4.63
N LEU A 59 11.77 8.98 5.31
CA LEU A 59 12.77 7.94 5.08
C LEU A 59 12.46 6.72 5.95
N LEU A 60 12.41 5.57 5.34
CA LEU A 60 12.29 4.28 6.02
C LEU A 60 13.49 3.41 5.62
N PRO A 61 14.09 2.66 6.55
CA PRO A 61 15.12 1.70 6.17
C PRO A 61 14.57 0.71 5.14
N ARG A 62 15.34 0.41 4.11
CA ARG A 62 14.96 -0.65 3.16
C ARG A 62 14.84 -1.98 3.92
N PRO A 63 13.73 -2.71 3.79
CA PRO A 63 13.59 -4.01 4.42
C PRO A 63 14.69 -4.99 3.96
N ALA A 64 15.31 -5.67 4.91
CA ALA A 64 16.28 -6.70 4.60
C ALA A 64 15.66 -7.81 3.71
N GLY A 65 16.40 -8.27 2.73
CA GLY A 65 15.95 -9.33 1.82
C GLY A 65 15.10 -8.86 0.63
N LEU A 66 14.75 -7.56 0.55
CA LEU A 66 14.12 -6.99 -0.63
C LEU A 66 15.14 -6.20 -1.45
N ASP A 67 15.13 -6.36 -2.77
CA ASP A 67 15.83 -5.47 -3.67
C ASP A 67 15.15 -4.08 -3.74
N PHE A 68 15.79 -3.11 -4.39
CA PHE A 68 15.24 -1.75 -4.48
C PHE A 68 13.91 -1.67 -5.23
N VAL A 69 13.72 -2.51 -6.25
CA VAL A 69 12.48 -2.53 -7.05
C VAL A 69 11.31 -3.05 -6.23
N ALA A 70 11.50 -4.16 -5.54
CA ALA A 70 10.49 -4.73 -4.65
C ALA A 70 10.20 -3.80 -3.46
N ALA A 71 11.23 -3.22 -2.86
CA ALA A 71 11.08 -2.29 -1.74
C ALA A 71 10.34 -1.01 -2.14
N ALA A 72 10.60 -0.46 -3.33
CA ALA A 72 9.92 0.73 -3.84
C ALA A 72 8.42 0.52 -4.10
N ALA A 73 7.98 -0.72 -4.29
CA ALA A 73 6.56 -1.05 -4.49
C ALA A 73 5.73 -1.03 -3.19
N LEU A 74 6.37 -0.96 -2.02
CA LEU A 74 5.68 -1.07 -0.74
C LEU A 74 4.98 0.22 -0.27
N PRO A 75 5.64 1.40 -0.23
CA PRO A 75 5.20 2.52 0.59
C PRO A 75 3.78 3.00 0.29
N LEU A 76 3.39 3.12 -0.96
CA LEU A 76 2.06 3.62 -1.32
C LEU A 76 1.00 2.51 -1.27
N THR A 77 1.25 1.40 -1.92
CA THR A 77 0.24 0.37 -2.14
C THR A 77 -0.13 -0.38 -0.86
N PHE A 78 0.86 -0.72 -0.05
CA PHE A 78 0.63 -1.41 1.21
C PHE A 78 0.07 -0.47 2.29
N LEU A 79 0.52 0.79 2.35
CA LEU A 79 -0.05 1.78 3.26
C LEU A 79 -1.53 2.02 2.96
N THR A 80 -1.89 2.18 1.68
CA THR A 80 -3.29 2.34 1.26
C THR A 80 -4.12 1.13 1.64
N ALA A 81 -3.66 -0.07 1.31
CA ALA A 81 -4.39 -1.30 1.64
C ALA A 81 -4.49 -1.51 3.17
N TRP A 82 -3.45 -1.19 3.93
CA TRP A 82 -3.46 -1.24 5.39
C TRP A 82 -4.50 -0.29 5.98
N GLN A 83 -4.48 0.96 5.52
CA GLN A 83 -5.43 1.98 5.96
C GLN A 83 -6.88 1.54 5.70
N MET A 84 -7.16 0.93 4.54
CA MET A 84 -8.49 0.46 4.20
C MET A 84 -8.91 -0.74 5.04
N LEU A 85 -8.08 -1.77 5.12
CA LEU A 85 -8.45 -3.06 5.71
C LEU A 85 -8.27 -3.09 7.24
N VAL A 86 -7.16 -2.57 7.74
CA VAL A 86 -6.82 -2.68 9.17
C VAL A 86 -7.38 -1.51 9.95
N VAL A 87 -7.14 -0.28 9.49
CA VAL A 87 -7.54 0.91 10.25
C VAL A 87 -9.02 1.21 10.09
N ARG A 88 -9.55 1.20 8.86
CA ARG A 88 -10.95 1.58 8.60
C ARG A 88 -11.90 0.41 8.73
N ALA A 89 -11.67 -0.68 8.04
CA ALA A 89 -12.55 -1.85 8.07
C ALA A 89 -12.34 -2.73 9.31
N GLN A 90 -11.20 -2.59 10.00
CA GLN A 90 -10.86 -3.40 11.17
C GLN A 90 -11.06 -4.89 10.92
N VAL A 91 -10.56 -5.37 9.79
CA VAL A 91 -10.73 -6.75 9.33
C VAL A 91 -10.29 -7.76 10.41
N LYS A 92 -11.13 -8.76 10.64
CA LYS A 92 -10.92 -9.80 11.65
C LYS A 92 -10.79 -11.19 11.02
N PRO A 93 -10.13 -12.14 11.71
CA PRO A 93 -10.07 -13.53 11.27
C PRO A 93 -11.46 -14.10 10.99
N GLY A 94 -11.58 -14.88 9.92
CA GLY A 94 -12.82 -15.52 9.49
C GLY A 94 -13.77 -14.63 8.68
N GLN A 95 -13.56 -13.32 8.65
CA GLN A 95 -14.36 -12.45 7.78
C GLN A 95 -14.04 -12.67 6.30
N THR A 96 -14.98 -12.35 5.43
CA THR A 96 -14.80 -12.39 3.98
C THR A 96 -14.59 -10.99 3.44
N VAL A 97 -13.54 -10.82 2.64
CA VAL A 97 -13.19 -9.55 1.99
C VAL A 97 -13.25 -9.75 0.47
N LEU A 98 -14.07 -8.94 -0.20
CA LEU A 98 -14.07 -8.85 -1.65
C LEU A 98 -13.06 -7.79 -2.08
N ILE A 99 -12.09 -8.18 -2.92
CA ILE A 99 -11.07 -7.27 -3.45
C ILE A 99 -11.27 -7.07 -4.95
N HIS A 100 -11.70 -5.87 -5.31
CA HIS A 100 -11.78 -5.44 -6.70
C HIS A 100 -10.39 -5.18 -7.27
N ALA A 101 -10.24 -5.42 -8.57
CA ALA A 101 -8.99 -5.18 -9.30
C ALA A 101 -7.76 -5.80 -8.58
N VAL A 102 -7.89 -7.05 -8.13
CA VAL A 102 -6.86 -7.76 -7.35
C VAL A 102 -5.48 -7.81 -8.03
N GLY A 103 -5.42 -7.59 -9.34
CA GLY A 103 -4.16 -7.50 -10.09
C GLY A 103 -3.47 -6.13 -10.05
N SER A 104 -4.08 -5.10 -9.41
CA SER A 104 -3.43 -3.81 -9.17
C SER A 104 -2.48 -3.87 -7.98
N GLY A 105 -1.60 -2.87 -7.84
CA GLY A 105 -0.68 -2.78 -6.71
C GLY A 105 -1.40 -2.82 -5.36
N VAL A 106 -2.44 -1.97 -5.19
CA VAL A 106 -3.26 -1.95 -3.96
C VAL A 106 -4.05 -3.25 -3.78
N GLY A 107 -4.58 -3.83 -4.88
CA GLY A 107 -5.29 -5.11 -4.82
C GLY A 107 -4.39 -6.27 -4.38
N VAL A 108 -3.17 -6.34 -4.90
CA VAL A 108 -2.17 -7.34 -4.49
C VAL A 108 -1.78 -7.17 -3.02
N ALA A 109 -1.56 -5.93 -2.58
CA ALA A 109 -1.27 -5.62 -1.19
C ALA A 109 -2.46 -6.00 -0.28
N GLY A 110 -3.67 -5.62 -0.68
CA GLY A 110 -4.90 -5.91 0.05
C GLY A 110 -5.13 -7.41 0.25
N LEU A 111 -4.93 -8.21 -0.79
CA LEU A 111 -5.03 -9.67 -0.69
C LEU A 111 -4.05 -10.22 0.34
N GLN A 112 -2.80 -9.77 0.32
CA GLN A 112 -1.78 -10.23 1.26
C GLN A 112 -2.11 -9.82 2.70
N ILE A 113 -2.49 -8.56 2.91
CA ILE A 113 -2.86 -8.03 4.24
C ILE A 113 -4.10 -8.76 4.77
N ALA A 114 -5.17 -8.89 3.98
CA ALA A 114 -6.38 -9.59 4.41
C ALA A 114 -6.09 -11.04 4.82
N ARG A 115 -5.26 -11.74 4.04
CA ARG A 115 -4.80 -13.10 4.36
C ARG A 115 -3.96 -13.15 5.64
N LEU A 116 -3.06 -12.20 5.84
CA LEU A 116 -2.25 -12.09 7.05
C LEU A 116 -3.12 -11.93 8.30
N HIS A 117 -4.24 -11.22 8.18
CA HIS A 117 -5.24 -11.03 9.24
C HIS A 117 -6.25 -12.20 9.35
N GLY A 118 -6.02 -13.31 8.64
CA GLY A 118 -6.90 -14.49 8.72
C GLY A 118 -8.25 -14.34 8.04
N ALA A 119 -8.43 -13.35 7.19
CA ALA A 119 -9.64 -13.18 6.41
C ALA A 119 -9.65 -14.10 5.16
N ARG A 120 -10.84 -14.46 4.71
CA ARG A 120 -11.09 -15.13 3.44
C ARG A 120 -11.14 -14.06 2.35
N VAL A 121 -10.51 -14.30 1.20
CA VAL A 121 -10.47 -13.31 0.13
C VAL A 121 -11.16 -13.84 -1.12
N ILE A 122 -12.16 -13.10 -1.56
CA ILE A 122 -12.76 -13.21 -2.89
C ILE A 122 -12.09 -12.18 -3.80
N ALA A 123 -11.44 -12.63 -4.85
CA ALA A 123 -10.64 -11.80 -5.73
C ALA A 123 -11.34 -11.55 -7.07
N LEU A 124 -11.51 -10.28 -7.42
CA LEU A 124 -12.11 -9.85 -8.70
C LEU A 124 -11.03 -9.27 -9.62
N ALA A 125 -11.00 -9.69 -10.87
CA ALA A 125 -10.14 -9.12 -11.90
C ALA A 125 -10.71 -9.24 -13.30
N SER A 126 -10.14 -8.47 -14.24
CA SER A 126 -10.55 -8.41 -15.65
C SER A 126 -9.90 -9.46 -16.55
N SER A 127 -9.05 -10.34 -16.01
CA SER A 127 -8.44 -11.41 -16.81
C SER A 127 -8.09 -12.63 -15.96
N GLU A 128 -8.16 -13.79 -16.60
CA GLU A 128 -7.83 -15.07 -15.97
C GLU A 128 -6.36 -15.12 -15.48
N ALA A 129 -5.44 -14.51 -16.21
CA ALA A 129 -4.03 -14.45 -15.81
C ALA A 129 -3.84 -13.71 -14.45
N LYS A 130 -4.62 -12.65 -14.19
CA LYS A 130 -4.62 -11.95 -12.91
C LYS A 130 -5.24 -12.80 -11.80
N LEU A 131 -6.33 -13.50 -12.12
CA LEU A 131 -6.99 -14.41 -11.18
C LEU A 131 -6.11 -15.61 -10.81
N ALA A 132 -5.38 -16.17 -11.77
CA ALA A 132 -4.40 -17.23 -11.51
C ALA A 132 -3.32 -16.78 -10.51
N ARG A 133 -2.83 -15.54 -10.62
CA ARG A 133 -1.90 -14.95 -9.65
C ARG A 133 -2.53 -14.75 -8.27
N ALA A 134 -3.81 -14.42 -8.22
CA ALA A 134 -4.53 -14.29 -6.94
C ALA A 134 -4.72 -15.66 -6.26
N ARG A 135 -5.07 -16.71 -7.02
CA ARG A 135 -5.13 -18.09 -6.51
C ARG A 135 -3.79 -18.56 -5.98
N ALA A 136 -2.69 -18.30 -6.69
CA ALA A 136 -1.34 -18.61 -6.22
C ALA A 136 -0.99 -17.91 -4.89
N ARG A 137 -1.65 -16.78 -4.59
CA ARG A 137 -1.58 -16.05 -3.31
C ARG A 137 -2.70 -16.43 -2.34
N ARG A 138 -3.36 -17.58 -2.59
CA ARG A 138 -4.39 -18.15 -1.72
C ARG A 138 -5.66 -17.29 -1.60
N ALA A 139 -6.10 -16.62 -2.67
CA ALA A 139 -7.48 -16.18 -2.75
C ALA A 139 -8.39 -17.40 -2.69
N GLU A 140 -9.43 -17.35 -1.86
CA GLU A 140 -10.36 -18.48 -1.65
C GLU A 140 -11.29 -18.67 -2.84
N ALA A 141 -11.78 -17.58 -3.41
CA ALA A 141 -12.57 -17.57 -4.63
C ALA A 141 -12.11 -16.47 -5.58
N THR A 142 -12.42 -16.64 -6.86
CA THR A 142 -12.06 -15.67 -7.89
C THR A 142 -13.24 -15.44 -8.83
N ILE A 143 -13.45 -14.17 -9.22
CA ILE A 143 -14.53 -13.75 -10.09
C ILE A 143 -13.92 -12.99 -11.28
N LEU A 144 -14.29 -13.37 -12.49
CA LEU A 144 -13.95 -12.63 -13.69
C LEU A 144 -14.95 -11.47 -13.87
N SER A 145 -14.46 -10.23 -13.86
CA SER A 145 -15.33 -9.04 -13.74
C SER A 145 -16.28 -8.82 -14.93
N HIS A 146 -15.99 -9.42 -16.08
CA HIS A 146 -16.78 -9.29 -17.32
C HIS A 146 -17.71 -10.48 -17.56
N ASP A 147 -17.77 -11.43 -16.64
CA ASP A 147 -18.66 -12.58 -16.75
C ASP A 147 -19.91 -12.33 -15.88
N PRO A 148 -21.07 -12.02 -16.50
CA PRO A 148 -22.31 -11.80 -15.74
C PRO A 148 -22.72 -13.02 -14.93
N ALA A 149 -22.51 -14.24 -15.40
CA ALA A 149 -22.86 -15.48 -14.72
C ALA A 149 -21.99 -15.72 -13.46
N ALA A 150 -20.84 -15.07 -13.35
CA ALA A 150 -19.99 -15.18 -12.18
C ALA A 150 -20.52 -14.43 -10.94
N TRP A 151 -21.52 -13.54 -11.12
CA TRP A 151 -22.14 -12.76 -10.05
C TRP A 151 -23.40 -13.41 -9.47
N GLU A 152 -23.93 -14.43 -10.13
CA GLU A 152 -25.18 -15.11 -9.75
C GLU A 152 -24.95 -16.33 -8.84
N LYS A 153 -23.71 -16.65 -8.50
CA LYS A 153 -23.29 -17.78 -7.64
C LYS A 153 -22.79 -17.30 -6.28
#